data_015be197bacb2a8711ba6d113fc19511
#
_entry.id   015be197bacb2a8711ba6d113fc19511
#
_cell.length_a   1.000
_cell.length_b   1.000
_cell.length_c   1.000
_cell.angle_alpha   90.00
_cell.angle_beta   90.00
_cell.angle_gamma   90.00
#
_symmetry.space_group_name_H-M   'P 1'
#
loop_
_entity.id
_entity.type
_entity.pdbx_description
1 polymer ?
#
loop_
_entity_poly.entity_id
_entity_poly.type
_entity_poly.pdbx_seq_one_letter_code
_entity_poly.pdbx_strand_id
1 'polypeptide(L)'
;FTVDAPRVVGQDEIFRVVFTANGEIENFTNPQVTGAEILAGPSPSRMQSTQIINGQRTERLEISYTFIMRPTGEGVAKIGAATATVGGKNYTTNELSIEVVKGEAQQSGQQQQQGVAGGNAQSAQRSSTGEVSSKDVFLKLSFSKTKVVKGEPIIATLKLYTRVPIAGFEDIKFPVFNGFWSQEIETPQNINFVRENVDNQIYNSAVLRRY
;
A
#
# COMPACT_ATOMS: atom_id res chain seq x y z
N PHE A 1 9.30 12.37 10.01
CA PHE A 1 8.12 11.80 10.64
C PHE A 1 7.07 11.57 9.57
N THR A 2 6.62 10.34 9.39
CA THR A 2 5.73 9.91 8.30
C THR A 2 4.53 9.16 8.85
N VAL A 3 3.46 9.07 8.06
CA VAL A 3 2.30 8.25 8.34
C VAL A 3 2.03 7.31 7.16
N ASP A 4 1.72 6.06 7.44
CA ASP A 4 1.35 5.03 6.47
C ASP A 4 0.01 4.38 6.84
N ALA A 5 -0.85 4.21 5.84
CA ALA A 5 -2.16 3.57 5.95
C ALA A 5 -2.63 3.07 4.58
N PRO A 6 -3.55 2.10 4.52
CA PRO A 6 -4.18 1.69 3.26
C PRO A 6 -4.99 2.86 2.65
N ARG A 7 -4.97 2.97 1.33
CA ARG A 7 -5.75 4.00 0.62
C ARG A 7 -7.23 3.67 0.51
N VAL A 8 -7.55 2.37 0.49
CA VAL A 8 -8.91 1.86 0.37
C VAL A 8 -9.08 0.69 1.34
N VAL A 9 -10.20 0.66 2.04
CA VAL A 9 -10.58 -0.41 2.97
C VAL A 9 -12.05 -0.77 2.81
N GLY A 10 -12.41 -2.01 3.17
CA GLY A 10 -13.81 -2.42 3.29
C GLY A 10 -14.45 -1.83 4.54
N GLN A 11 -15.77 -1.61 4.52
CA GLN A 11 -16.48 -1.04 5.67
C GLN A 11 -16.37 -1.88 6.96
N ASP A 12 -16.18 -3.19 6.84
CA ASP A 12 -16.04 -4.12 7.96
C ASP A 12 -14.57 -4.52 8.21
N GLU A 13 -13.64 -3.91 7.46
CA GLU A 13 -12.21 -4.25 7.54
C GLU A 13 -11.53 -3.49 8.67
N ILE A 14 -10.75 -4.22 9.47
CA ILE A 14 -9.83 -3.63 10.45
C ILE A 14 -8.52 -3.28 9.75
N PHE A 15 -8.09 -2.04 9.87
CA PHE A 15 -6.87 -1.56 9.24
C PHE A 15 -5.90 -0.92 10.23
N ARG A 16 -4.65 -0.76 9.80
CA ARG A 16 -3.59 -0.15 10.62
C ARG A 16 -3.22 1.21 10.07
N VAL A 17 -2.94 2.13 10.99
CA VAL A 17 -2.30 3.41 10.70
C VAL A 17 -1.01 3.46 11.50
N VAL A 18 0.12 3.66 10.84
CA VAL A 18 1.45 3.61 11.43
C VAL A 18 2.14 4.96 11.27
N PHE A 19 2.51 5.56 12.38
CA PHE A 19 3.31 6.79 12.42
C PHE A 19 4.76 6.41 12.73
N THR A 20 5.70 6.84 11.90
CA THR A 20 7.11 6.43 12.01
C THR A 20 8.04 7.63 12.05
N ALA A 21 8.99 7.62 12.97
CA ALA A 21 10.07 8.59 13.08
C ALA A 21 11.44 7.93 13.09
N ASN A 22 12.42 8.56 12.47
CA ASN A 22 13.83 8.18 12.56
C ASN A 22 14.48 8.91 13.75
N GLY A 23 14.40 8.31 14.94
CA GLY A 23 14.92 8.84 16.19
C GLY A 23 13.95 8.67 17.35
N GLU A 24 14.40 9.03 18.55
CA GLU A 24 13.58 8.97 19.77
C GLU A 24 12.44 9.98 19.70
N ILE A 25 11.21 9.51 19.96
CA ILE A 25 10.04 10.38 20.05
C ILE A 25 9.86 10.79 21.53
N GLU A 26 10.02 12.08 21.82
CA GLU A 26 9.87 12.65 23.15
C GLU A 26 8.41 12.91 23.50
N ASN A 27 7.66 13.45 22.54
CA ASN A 27 6.23 13.73 22.66
C ASN A 27 5.52 13.29 21.38
N PHE A 28 4.34 12.71 21.54
CA PHE A 28 3.47 12.32 20.43
C PHE A 28 2.05 12.80 20.71
N THR A 29 1.47 13.55 19.76
CA THR A 29 0.08 13.97 19.82
C THR A 29 -0.73 13.12 18.87
N ASN A 30 -1.77 12.46 19.39
CA ASN A 30 -2.65 11.60 18.60
C ASN A 30 -3.37 12.40 17.51
N PRO A 31 -3.55 11.81 16.32
CA PRO A 31 -4.32 12.44 15.24
C PRO A 31 -5.81 12.48 15.60
N GLN A 32 -6.51 13.46 15.06
CA GLN A 32 -7.98 13.42 15.04
C GLN A 32 -8.45 12.45 13.96
N VAL A 33 -9.44 11.62 14.29
CA VAL A 33 -9.98 10.61 13.39
C VAL A 33 -11.46 10.86 13.17
N THR A 34 -11.88 10.86 11.89
CA THR A 34 -13.31 10.93 11.51
C THR A 34 -13.60 9.84 10.49
N GLY A 35 -14.80 9.26 10.53
CA GLY A 35 -15.19 8.16 9.64
C GLY A 35 -14.58 6.80 10.00
N ALA A 36 -13.81 6.72 11.09
CA ALA A 36 -13.31 5.48 11.67
C ALA A 36 -13.23 5.59 13.19
N GLU A 37 -13.29 4.46 13.88
CA GLU A 37 -13.07 4.34 15.32
C GLU A 37 -11.69 3.70 15.60
N ILE A 38 -11.06 4.13 16.68
CA ILE A 38 -9.81 3.56 17.15
C ILE A 38 -10.15 2.38 18.07
N LEU A 39 -9.77 1.17 17.65
CA LEU A 39 -9.99 -0.05 18.43
C LEU A 39 -8.84 -0.28 19.43
N ALA A 40 -7.62 0.06 19.04
CA ALA A 40 -6.43 -0.06 19.87
C ALA A 40 -5.32 0.91 19.43
N GLY A 41 -4.46 1.27 20.37
CA GLY A 41 -3.29 2.14 20.13
C GLY A 41 -3.34 3.44 20.93
N PRO A 42 -2.27 4.26 20.84
CA PRO A 42 -1.04 3.98 20.10
C PRO A 42 -0.21 2.85 20.72
N SER A 43 0.18 1.88 19.92
CA SER A 43 1.12 0.83 20.35
C SER A 43 2.53 1.17 19.85
N PRO A 44 3.48 1.46 20.76
CA PRO A 44 4.84 1.80 20.36
C PRO A 44 5.62 0.56 19.91
N SER A 45 6.47 0.74 18.90
CA SER A 45 7.48 -0.23 18.50
C SER A 45 8.80 0.49 18.28
N ARG A 46 9.90 -0.14 18.65
CA ARG A 46 11.25 0.38 18.50
C ARG A 46 12.08 -0.60 17.69
N MET A 47 12.66 -0.12 16.60
CA MET A 47 13.60 -0.87 15.78
C MET A 47 14.93 -0.15 15.77
N GLN A 48 16.00 -0.85 16.14
CA GLN A 48 17.36 -0.33 16.07
C GLN A 48 18.16 -1.23 15.14
N SER A 49 18.76 -0.65 14.11
CA SER A 49 19.67 -1.35 13.21
C SER A 49 21.04 -0.71 13.23
N THR A 50 22.06 -1.55 13.23
CA THR A 50 23.46 -1.11 13.11
C THR A 50 24.03 -1.67 11.84
N GLN A 51 24.55 -0.80 10.99
CA GLN A 51 25.21 -1.18 9.75
C GLN A 51 26.67 -0.75 9.78
N ILE A 52 27.57 -1.65 9.41
CA ILE A 52 29.00 -1.35 9.29
C ILE A 52 29.40 -1.47 7.83
N ILE A 53 29.78 -0.36 7.21
CA ILE A 53 30.26 -0.31 5.83
C ILE A 53 31.64 0.32 5.84
N ASN A 54 32.64 -0.38 5.28
CA ASN A 54 34.04 0.09 5.20
C ASN A 54 34.61 0.58 6.56
N GLY A 55 34.25 -0.10 7.66
CA GLY A 55 34.69 0.26 9.01
C GLY A 55 33.94 1.44 9.65
N GLN A 56 33.01 2.08 8.93
CA GLN A 56 32.14 3.10 9.49
C GLN A 56 30.85 2.46 10.02
N ARG A 57 30.57 2.71 11.29
CA ARG A 57 29.35 2.27 11.97
C ARG A 57 28.26 3.31 11.81
N THR A 58 27.14 2.93 11.23
CA THR A 58 25.93 3.73 11.17
C THR A 58 24.84 3.06 11.99
N GLU A 59 24.29 3.79 12.95
CA GLU A 59 23.13 3.35 13.73
C GLU A 59 21.89 4.07 13.23
N ARG A 60 20.82 3.31 13.05
CA ARG A 60 19.50 3.85 12.70
C ARG A 60 18.52 3.40 13.77
N LEU A 61 17.86 4.37 14.38
CA LEU A 61 16.77 4.15 15.32
C LEU A 61 15.46 4.55 14.63
N GLU A 62 14.51 3.65 14.64
CA GLU A 62 13.16 3.89 14.13
C GLU A 62 12.15 3.60 15.24
N ILE A 63 11.30 4.58 15.54
CA ILE A 63 10.20 4.45 16.48
C ILE A 63 8.90 4.56 15.71
N SER A 64 7.98 3.64 15.92
CA SER A 64 6.66 3.69 15.30
C SER A 64 5.54 3.57 16.34
N TYR A 65 4.44 4.29 16.09
CA TYR A 65 3.18 4.19 16.82
C TYR A 65 2.11 3.62 15.89
N THR A 66 1.55 2.49 16.27
CA THR A 66 0.52 1.79 15.49
C THR A 66 -0.85 1.96 16.13
N PHE A 67 -1.81 2.37 15.33
CA PHE A 67 -3.24 2.37 15.66
C PHE A 67 -3.93 1.27 14.87
N ILE A 68 -4.85 0.58 15.52
CA ILE A 68 -5.79 -0.36 14.90
C ILE A 68 -7.14 0.35 14.84
N MET A 69 -7.70 0.43 13.65
CA MET A 69 -8.93 1.19 13.39
C MET A 69 -9.93 0.37 12.60
N ARG A 70 -11.19 0.73 12.71
CA ARG A 70 -12.30 0.18 11.91
C ARG A 70 -13.13 1.33 11.35
N PRO A 71 -13.54 1.29 10.08
CA PRO A 71 -14.47 2.30 9.53
C PRO A 71 -15.79 2.29 10.26
N THR A 72 -16.43 3.46 10.37
CA THR A 72 -17.79 3.58 10.96
C THR A 72 -18.89 3.51 9.91
N GLY A 73 -18.55 3.47 8.62
CA GLY A 73 -19.47 3.38 7.50
C GLY A 73 -18.77 3.64 6.18
N GLU A 74 -19.50 3.56 5.08
CA GLU A 74 -19.01 3.86 3.73
C GLU A 74 -18.65 5.35 3.57
N GLY A 75 -17.74 5.66 2.66
CA GLY A 75 -17.35 7.01 2.28
C GLY A 75 -15.87 7.28 2.47
N VAL A 76 -15.50 8.26 3.29
CA VAL A 76 -14.12 8.65 3.52
C VAL A 76 -13.82 8.71 5.02
N ALA A 77 -12.87 7.92 5.45
CA ALA A 77 -12.26 8.08 6.77
C ALA A 77 -11.06 9.04 6.64
N LYS A 78 -10.99 10.02 7.55
CA LYS A 78 -9.88 10.99 7.57
C LYS A 78 -9.08 10.81 8.84
N ILE A 79 -7.78 10.73 8.67
CA ILE A 79 -6.79 10.70 9.74
C ILE A 79 -6.07 12.05 9.69
N GLY A 80 -6.31 12.88 10.69
CA GLY A 80 -5.70 14.19 10.78
C GLY A 80 -4.18 14.13 10.97
N ALA A 81 -3.53 15.25 10.84
CA ALA A 81 -2.11 15.37 11.09
C ALA A 81 -1.78 15.04 12.55
N ALA A 82 -0.75 14.23 12.76
CA ALA A 82 -0.15 13.98 14.06
C ALA A 82 1.13 14.80 14.21
N THR A 83 1.48 15.15 15.44
CA THR A 83 2.73 15.85 15.75
C THR A 83 3.60 15.00 16.66
N ALA A 84 4.92 15.09 16.45
CA ALA A 84 5.89 14.43 17.30
C ALA A 84 7.12 15.34 17.50
N THR A 85 7.70 15.29 18.69
CA THR A 85 9.00 15.91 18.97
C THR A 85 10.07 14.84 18.86
N VAL A 86 11.05 15.05 17.99
CA VAL A 86 12.17 14.13 17.75
C VAL A 86 13.47 14.92 17.81
N GLY A 87 14.33 14.60 18.76
CA GLY A 87 15.59 15.32 18.97
C GLY A 87 15.37 16.82 19.23
N GLY A 88 14.36 17.17 20.01
CA GLY A 88 14.03 18.56 20.36
C GLY A 88 13.36 19.37 19.23
N LYS A 89 13.03 18.75 18.08
CA LYS A 89 12.34 19.39 16.95
C LYS A 89 10.95 18.83 16.75
N ASN A 90 10.00 19.72 16.45
CA ASN A 90 8.62 19.33 16.16
C ASN A 90 8.45 18.97 14.69
N TYR A 91 7.81 17.84 14.44
CA TYR A 91 7.46 17.34 13.14
C TYR A 91 5.96 17.07 13.08
N THR A 92 5.36 17.32 11.92
CA THR A 92 3.94 17.10 11.68
C THR A 92 3.78 16.24 10.44
N THR A 93 2.89 15.23 10.49
CA THR A 93 2.54 14.42 9.32
C THR A 93 1.53 15.13 8.44
N ASN A 94 1.38 14.66 7.21
CA ASN A 94 0.23 15.05 6.39
C ASN A 94 -1.05 14.39 6.92
N GLU A 95 -2.19 14.99 6.61
CA GLU A 95 -3.48 14.33 6.69
C GLU A 95 -3.60 13.19 5.69
N LEU A 96 -4.32 12.11 6.05
CA LEU A 96 -4.65 11.01 5.15
C LEU A 96 -6.17 10.92 4.98
N SER A 97 -6.58 10.62 3.74
CA SER A 97 -7.96 10.24 3.41
C SER A 97 -7.95 8.79 2.93
N ILE A 98 -8.77 7.98 3.57
CA ILE A 98 -8.93 6.55 3.31
C ILE A 98 -10.33 6.36 2.74
N GLU A 99 -10.40 5.81 1.54
CA GLU A 99 -11.69 5.49 0.91
C GLU A 99 -12.27 4.22 1.55
N VAL A 100 -13.52 4.29 2.01
CA VAL A 100 -14.24 3.18 2.61
C VAL A 100 -15.32 2.70 1.66
N VAL A 101 -15.18 1.47 1.17
CA VAL A 101 -16.12 0.86 0.22
C VAL A 101 -16.88 -0.29 0.86
N LYS A 102 -18.05 -0.60 0.34
CA LYS A 102 -18.89 -1.71 0.80
C LYS A 102 -18.29 -3.10 0.51
N GLY A 103 -17.37 -3.17 -0.49
CA GLY A 103 -16.76 -4.42 -0.91
C GLY A 103 -15.87 -5.03 0.18
N GLU A 104 -15.91 -6.35 0.30
CA GLU A 104 -14.98 -7.10 1.14
C GLU A 104 -13.58 -7.07 0.51
N ALA A 105 -12.59 -6.63 1.29
CA ALA A 105 -11.20 -6.91 0.94
C ALA A 105 -10.94 -8.39 1.20
N GLN A 106 -10.64 -9.17 0.16
CA GLN A 106 -10.03 -10.47 0.40
C GLN A 106 -8.74 -10.26 1.18
N GLN A 107 -8.67 -10.80 2.40
CA GLN A 107 -7.47 -10.78 3.22
C GLN A 107 -6.31 -11.40 2.43
N SER A 108 -5.56 -10.57 1.74
CA SER A 108 -4.22 -10.95 1.32
C SER A 108 -3.40 -11.03 2.61
N GLY A 109 -3.12 -12.28 3.03
CA GLY A 109 -2.31 -12.55 4.22
C GLY A 109 -1.01 -11.77 4.12
N GLN A 110 -0.87 -10.75 4.95
CA GLN A 110 0.41 -10.13 5.22
C GLN A 110 1.25 -11.18 5.93
N GLN A 111 2.12 -11.84 5.17
CA GLN A 111 3.21 -12.62 5.73
C GLN A 111 4.13 -11.66 6.48
N GLN A 112 3.85 -11.52 7.77
CA GLN A 112 4.83 -11.04 8.72
C GLN A 112 5.91 -12.11 8.82
N GLN A 113 7.07 -11.84 8.20
CA GLN A 113 8.30 -12.55 8.53
C GLN A 113 8.67 -12.20 9.98
N GLN A 114 8.22 -13.01 10.92
CA GLN A 114 8.87 -13.16 12.21
C GLN A 114 9.27 -14.63 12.32
N GLY A 115 10.59 -14.86 12.25
CA GLY A 115 11.16 -16.12 12.61
C GLY A 115 10.92 -16.39 14.11
N VAL A 116 10.62 -17.61 14.44
CA VAL A 116 11.26 -18.49 15.42
C VAL A 116 10.33 -19.69 15.70
N ALA A 117 10.86 -20.87 15.39
CA ALA A 117 10.74 -22.17 16.08
C ALA A 117 9.34 -22.73 16.47
N GLY A 118 9.02 -23.86 15.85
CA GLY A 118 8.52 -25.06 16.51
C GLY A 118 7.03 -25.12 16.81
N GLY A 119 6.27 -25.83 15.97
CA GLY A 119 4.92 -26.23 16.31
C GLY A 119 4.16 -26.74 15.08
N ASN A 120 4.06 -28.05 14.97
CA ASN A 120 3.30 -28.78 13.97
C ASN A 120 1.82 -28.36 14.03
N ALA A 121 1.37 -27.50 13.13
CA ALA A 121 -0.02 -27.22 12.89
C ALA A 121 -0.28 -27.37 11.39
N GLN A 122 -0.97 -28.42 11.05
CA GLN A 122 -1.53 -28.70 9.74
C GLN A 122 -2.46 -27.55 9.34
N SER A 123 -1.90 -26.54 8.67
CA SER A 123 -2.70 -25.50 8.02
C SER A 123 -3.39 -26.15 6.83
N ALA A 124 -4.69 -26.36 6.97
CA ALA A 124 -5.55 -26.75 5.86
C ALA A 124 -5.41 -25.68 4.76
N GLN A 125 -4.63 -26.01 3.76
CA GLN A 125 -4.52 -25.32 2.50
C GLN A 125 -5.88 -25.42 1.82
N ARG A 126 -6.75 -24.41 2.04
CA ARG A 126 -7.92 -24.22 1.19
C ARG A 126 -7.41 -23.74 -0.17
N SER A 127 -7.02 -24.68 -1.01
CA SER A 127 -6.95 -24.49 -2.43
C SER A 127 -8.39 -24.25 -2.91
N SER A 128 -8.79 -22.99 -3.01
CA SER A 128 -9.97 -22.65 -3.79
C SER A 128 -9.61 -22.86 -5.27
N THR A 129 -9.91 -24.06 -5.78
CA THR A 129 -10.00 -24.35 -7.20
C THR A 129 -11.23 -23.64 -7.79
N GLY A 130 -11.35 -22.33 -7.57
CA GLY A 130 -12.27 -21.46 -8.24
C GLY A 130 -11.62 -21.04 -9.55
N GLU A 131 -12.31 -21.25 -10.64
CA GLU A 131 -11.92 -20.76 -11.94
C GLU A 131 -11.72 -19.24 -11.85
N VAL A 132 -10.49 -18.75 -12.11
CA VAL A 132 -10.16 -17.32 -12.04
C VAL A 132 -10.92 -16.60 -13.14
N SER A 133 -11.84 -15.74 -12.76
CA SER A 133 -12.65 -14.96 -13.67
C SER A 133 -11.88 -13.74 -14.20
N SER A 134 -12.24 -13.27 -15.38
CA SER A 134 -11.76 -11.96 -15.89
C SER A 134 -12.15 -10.78 -15.02
N LYS A 135 -13.07 -10.97 -14.05
CA LYS A 135 -13.37 -9.99 -13.00
C LYS A 135 -12.38 -10.04 -11.84
N ASP A 136 -11.68 -11.16 -11.66
CA ASP A 136 -10.71 -11.30 -10.57
C ASP A 136 -9.32 -10.80 -10.95
N VAL A 137 -8.97 -10.89 -12.24
CA VAL A 137 -7.70 -10.39 -12.79
C VAL A 137 -7.93 -9.74 -14.14
N PHE A 138 -7.50 -8.50 -14.30
CA PHE A 138 -7.56 -7.81 -15.60
C PHE A 138 -6.44 -6.77 -15.74
N LEU A 139 -6.17 -6.40 -16.98
CA LEU A 139 -5.24 -5.34 -17.34
C LEU A 139 -6.02 -4.10 -17.79
N LYS A 140 -5.56 -2.94 -17.36
CA LYS A 140 -6.10 -1.65 -17.78
C LYS A 140 -4.99 -0.79 -18.39
N LEU A 141 -5.22 -0.37 -19.63
CA LEU A 141 -4.38 0.60 -20.32
C LEU A 141 -5.04 1.97 -20.21
N SER A 142 -4.33 2.94 -19.66
CA SER A 142 -4.80 4.31 -19.53
C SER A 142 -3.82 5.27 -20.18
N PHE A 143 -4.36 6.39 -20.71
CA PHE A 143 -3.59 7.43 -21.37
C PHE A 143 -3.70 8.73 -20.58
N SER A 144 -2.61 9.49 -20.51
CA SER A 144 -2.60 10.80 -19.84
C SER A 144 -3.51 11.81 -20.52
N LYS A 145 -3.74 11.67 -21.83
CA LYS A 145 -4.62 12.50 -22.66
C LYS A 145 -5.31 11.64 -23.70
N THR A 146 -6.54 11.95 -24.05
CA THR A 146 -7.34 11.27 -25.08
C THR A 146 -7.41 12.03 -26.39
N LYS A 147 -7.01 13.31 -26.41
CA LYS A 147 -6.94 14.18 -27.59
C LYS A 147 -5.58 14.84 -27.61
N VAL A 148 -4.86 14.66 -28.70
CA VAL A 148 -3.51 15.20 -28.88
C VAL A 148 -3.32 15.66 -30.32
N VAL A 149 -2.39 16.57 -30.54
CA VAL A 149 -1.94 16.96 -31.89
C VAL A 149 -0.71 16.14 -32.28
N LYS A 150 -0.43 16.07 -33.59
CA LYS A 150 0.74 15.37 -34.11
C LYS A 150 2.03 15.90 -33.48
N GLY A 151 2.84 15.01 -32.91
CA GLY A 151 4.07 15.36 -32.22
C GLY A 151 3.94 15.67 -30.71
N GLU A 152 2.71 15.70 -30.19
CA GLU A 152 2.49 15.88 -28.75
C GLU A 152 2.72 14.56 -27.99
N PRO A 153 3.51 14.57 -26.89
CA PRO A 153 3.72 13.37 -26.10
C PRO A 153 2.51 13.02 -25.25
N ILE A 154 2.21 11.72 -25.19
CA ILE A 154 1.23 11.12 -24.28
C ILE A 154 1.88 9.99 -23.48
N ILE A 155 1.44 9.80 -22.25
CA ILE A 155 1.90 8.69 -21.42
C ILE A 155 0.82 7.62 -21.43
N ALA A 156 1.20 6.41 -21.84
CA ALA A 156 0.38 5.21 -21.73
C ALA A 156 0.83 4.40 -20.51
N THR A 157 -0.08 4.13 -19.59
CA THR A 157 0.20 3.36 -18.36
C THR A 157 -0.57 2.05 -18.39
N LEU A 158 0.15 0.94 -18.37
CA LEU A 158 -0.42 -0.40 -18.23
C LEU A 158 -0.42 -0.80 -16.76
N LYS A 159 -1.62 -1.02 -16.20
CA LYS A 159 -1.82 -1.51 -14.84
C LYS A 159 -2.47 -2.88 -14.83
N LEU A 160 -2.02 -3.70 -13.90
CA LEU A 160 -2.68 -4.93 -13.50
C LEU A 160 -3.60 -4.65 -12.33
N TYR A 161 -4.77 -5.26 -12.34
CA TYR A 161 -5.71 -5.30 -11.23
C TYR A 161 -5.99 -6.75 -10.87
N THR A 162 -5.87 -7.09 -9.60
CA THR A 162 -6.13 -8.46 -9.14
C THR A 162 -6.82 -8.49 -7.78
N ARG A 163 -7.73 -9.44 -7.61
CA ARG A 163 -8.35 -9.78 -6.32
C ARG A 163 -7.81 -11.10 -5.76
N VAL A 164 -7.04 -11.83 -6.57
CA VAL A 164 -6.44 -13.12 -6.18
C VAL A 164 -4.92 -12.97 -6.07
N PRO A 165 -4.25 -13.81 -5.25
CA PRO A 165 -2.81 -13.83 -5.19
C PRO A 165 -2.20 -14.20 -6.55
N ILE A 166 -1.15 -13.47 -6.96
CA ILE A 166 -0.39 -13.75 -8.18
C ILE A 166 0.96 -14.30 -7.76
N ALA A 167 1.27 -15.51 -8.20
CA ALA A 167 2.54 -16.19 -7.90
C ALA A 167 3.69 -15.71 -8.79
N GLY A 168 3.38 -15.23 -10.00
CA GLY A 168 4.37 -14.75 -10.97
C GLY A 168 3.76 -14.42 -12.30
N PHE A 169 4.58 -14.01 -13.23
CA PHE A 169 4.20 -13.69 -14.61
C PHE A 169 5.06 -14.50 -15.56
N GLU A 170 4.40 -15.19 -16.48
CA GLU A 170 5.03 -15.91 -17.57
C GLU A 170 4.52 -15.34 -18.90
N ASP A 171 5.39 -15.28 -19.90
CA ASP A 171 5.05 -14.89 -21.29
C ASP A 171 4.23 -13.60 -21.45
N ILE A 172 4.60 -12.53 -20.75
CA ILE A 172 3.91 -11.25 -20.84
C ILE A 172 4.10 -10.66 -22.26
N LYS A 173 2.99 -10.47 -22.97
CA LYS A 173 2.97 -9.73 -24.23
C LYS A 173 2.48 -8.31 -23.96
N PHE A 174 3.32 -7.34 -24.30
CA PHE A 174 2.96 -5.93 -24.15
C PHE A 174 2.31 -5.38 -25.41
N PRO A 175 1.44 -4.36 -25.29
CA PRO A 175 0.78 -3.77 -26.43
C PRO A 175 1.77 -3.06 -27.36
N VAL A 176 1.50 -3.12 -28.66
CA VAL A 176 2.21 -2.35 -29.68
C VAL A 176 1.30 -1.19 -30.12
N PHE A 177 1.86 0.02 -30.18
CA PHE A 177 1.11 1.24 -30.51
C PHE A 177 1.36 1.62 -31.99
N ASN A 178 0.52 1.11 -32.88
CA ASN A 178 0.62 1.43 -34.31
C ASN A 178 0.33 2.90 -34.55
N GLY A 179 1.17 3.58 -35.33
CA GLY A 179 1.04 5.00 -35.65
C GLY A 179 1.65 5.95 -34.61
N PHE A 180 2.25 5.41 -33.54
CA PHE A 180 2.99 6.18 -32.55
C PHE A 180 4.47 5.73 -32.50
N TRP A 181 5.34 6.68 -32.27
CA TRP A 181 6.67 6.36 -31.82
C TRP A 181 6.59 6.15 -30.30
N SER A 182 6.87 4.93 -29.84
CA SER A 182 6.77 4.57 -28.42
C SER A 182 8.14 4.36 -27.81
N GLN A 183 8.34 4.94 -26.64
CA GLN A 183 9.53 4.72 -25.81
C GLN A 183 9.06 4.26 -24.44
N GLU A 184 9.71 3.24 -23.91
CA GLU A 184 9.49 2.81 -22.54
C GLU A 184 10.10 3.84 -21.59
N ILE A 185 9.28 4.37 -20.67
CA ILE A 185 9.67 5.38 -19.69
C ILE A 185 10.07 4.70 -18.37
N GLU A 186 9.28 3.71 -17.96
CA GLU A 186 9.45 3.05 -16.67
C GLU A 186 9.01 1.59 -16.75
N THR A 187 9.92 0.68 -16.37
CA THR A 187 9.59 -0.71 -16.05
C THR A 187 9.99 -0.93 -14.59
N PRO A 188 9.03 -1.04 -13.68
CA PRO A 188 9.35 -1.34 -12.29
C PRO A 188 10.08 -2.68 -12.18
N GLN A 189 11.25 -2.69 -11.56
CA GLN A 189 11.99 -3.93 -11.26
C GLN A 189 11.29 -4.76 -10.19
N ASN A 190 10.57 -4.09 -9.29
CA ASN A 190 9.73 -4.70 -8.27
C ASN A 190 8.28 -4.25 -8.47
N ILE A 191 7.38 -5.21 -8.52
CA ILE A 191 5.96 -4.93 -8.64
C ILE A 191 5.40 -4.63 -7.25
N ASN A 192 5.06 -3.37 -7.02
CA ASN A 192 4.45 -2.92 -5.78
C ASN A 192 2.93 -2.83 -5.98
N PHE A 193 2.21 -3.62 -5.21
CA PHE A 193 0.75 -3.58 -5.22
C PHE A 193 0.23 -2.51 -4.28
N VAL A 194 -0.72 -1.72 -4.78
CA VAL A 194 -1.50 -0.77 -3.99
C VAL A 194 -2.98 -1.09 -4.11
N ARG A 195 -3.74 -0.83 -3.06
CA ARG A 195 -5.19 -1.02 -3.10
C ARG A 195 -5.87 0.13 -3.83
N GLU A 196 -6.75 -0.21 -4.76
CA GLU A 196 -7.59 0.74 -5.50
C GLU A 196 -9.03 0.26 -5.53
N ASN A 197 -9.97 1.20 -5.47
CA ASN A 197 -11.37 0.93 -5.73
C ASN A 197 -11.64 0.94 -7.23
N VAL A 198 -12.26 -0.12 -7.73
CA VAL A 198 -12.80 -0.19 -9.10
C VAL A 198 -14.22 -0.73 -9.01
N ASP A 199 -15.19 0.07 -9.41
CA ASP A 199 -16.62 -0.30 -9.40
C ASP A 199 -17.10 -0.84 -8.03
N ASN A 200 -16.72 -0.13 -6.97
CA ASN A 200 -17.05 -0.46 -5.56
C ASN A 200 -16.48 -1.81 -5.09
N GLN A 201 -15.40 -2.27 -5.72
CA GLN A 201 -14.65 -3.47 -5.35
C GLN A 201 -13.18 -3.12 -5.11
N ILE A 202 -12.57 -3.76 -4.11
CA ILE A 202 -11.16 -3.54 -3.78
C ILE A 202 -10.29 -4.47 -4.63
N TYR A 203 -9.36 -3.88 -5.38
CA TYR A 203 -8.33 -4.58 -6.14
C TYR A 203 -6.95 -4.21 -5.63
N ASN A 204 -6.05 -5.17 -5.68
CA ASN A 204 -4.63 -4.89 -5.63
C ASN A 204 -4.20 -4.50 -7.05
N SER A 205 -3.69 -3.30 -7.24
CA SER A 205 -3.25 -2.79 -8.53
C SER A 205 -1.75 -2.57 -8.55
N ALA A 206 -1.13 -2.81 -9.69
CA ALA A 206 0.28 -2.53 -9.88
C ALA A 206 0.54 -1.97 -11.29
N VAL A 207 1.43 -0.99 -11.38
CA VAL A 207 1.92 -0.51 -12.68
C VAL A 207 2.90 -1.54 -13.21
N LEU A 208 2.63 -2.08 -14.39
CA LEU A 208 3.51 -3.00 -15.09
C LEU A 208 4.47 -2.27 -16.00
N ARG A 209 3.99 -1.23 -16.70
CA ARG A 209 4.81 -0.48 -17.65
C ARG A 209 4.23 0.88 -17.99
N ARG A 210 5.11 1.83 -18.30
CA ARG A 210 4.76 3.14 -18.85
C ARG A 210 5.53 3.40 -20.15
N TYR A 211 4.83 3.95 -21.11
CA TYR A 211 5.37 4.33 -22.41
C TYR A 211 5.19 5.82 -22.64
#